data_76f8f60e444223a1f580918584c67a80
#
_entry.id   76f8f60e444223a1f580918584c67a80
#
_cell.length_a   1.000
_cell.length_b   1.000
_cell.length_c   1.000
_cell.angle_alpha   90.00
_cell.angle_beta   90.00
_cell.angle_gamma   90.00
#
_symmetry.space_group_name_H-M   'P 1'
#
loop_
_entity.id
_entity.type
_entity.pdbx_description
1 polymer ?
#
loop_
_entity_poly.entity_id
_entity_poly.type
_entity_poly.pdbx_seq_one_letter_code
_entity_poly.pdbx_strand_id
1 'polypeptide(L)'
;MKYSIYLFLLLFCLSCSHKPVQDITSMSYRGWEKCIKVSNKVVSVIVNPVYGGQILYFGLDSCGENILWSDSVINGWTVADYTRTRRSPDAGRFDIGNERKTEHIHDSIWAGPYQVFVEDDRLRLVSYPSQAMGIQVERIYSLEDGRPVLHINQRMKNVSNRIVEYCFWTRTLLPAGGIYFCEAVSDAQYPAGYSEISLVADTLLPSSVLQERICLNNSLFTAYPGGDRERKYGINTMSGTYYYQFGDYLYIKQNNYIFHGKYDNNNEVRFPNMIYFNSQFIEMEPNSPMIKLKPGEVYEYQEVWTLMDFKANSVEQIRR
;
A
#
# COMPACT_ATOMS: atom_id res chain seq x y z
N MET A 1 74.00 -24.51 13.54
CA MET A 1 73.29 -23.24 13.42
C MET A 1 72.04 -23.49 12.58
N LYS A 2 70.86 -23.52 13.22
CA LYS A 2 69.54 -23.66 12.51
C LYS A 2 68.92 -22.30 12.45
N TYR A 3 68.71 -21.77 11.26
CA TYR A 3 67.99 -20.53 11.02
C TYR A 3 66.50 -20.84 10.86
N SER A 4 65.66 -20.41 11.80
CA SER A 4 64.19 -20.42 11.70
C SER A 4 63.74 -19.14 10.94
N ILE A 5 63.16 -19.31 9.77
CA ILE A 5 62.54 -18.25 9.00
C ILE A 5 61.09 -18.12 9.48
N TYR A 6 60.74 -17.00 10.15
CA TYR A 6 59.36 -16.66 10.49
C TYR A 6 58.72 -15.99 9.26
N LEU A 7 57.78 -16.68 8.64
CA LEU A 7 56.94 -16.12 7.54
C LEU A 7 55.80 -15.34 8.21
N PHE A 8 55.85 -13.99 8.11
CA PHE A 8 54.78 -13.12 8.55
C PHE A 8 53.69 -13.11 7.43
N LEU A 9 52.60 -13.83 7.67
CA LEU A 9 51.39 -13.71 6.82
C LEU A 9 50.67 -12.40 7.17
N LEU A 10 50.77 -11.37 6.32
CA LEU A 10 49.92 -10.19 6.33
C LEU A 10 48.55 -10.58 5.83
N LEU A 11 47.57 -10.78 6.70
CA LEU A 11 46.16 -10.87 6.41
C LEU A 11 45.67 -9.46 6.01
N PHE A 12 45.60 -9.21 4.72
CA PHE A 12 44.83 -8.08 4.18
C PHE A 12 43.36 -8.39 4.44
N CYS A 13 42.78 -7.79 5.48
CA CYS A 13 41.32 -7.67 5.61
C CYS A 13 40.84 -6.75 4.48
N LEU A 14 40.41 -7.34 3.36
CA LEU A 14 39.57 -6.65 2.37
C LEU A 14 38.26 -6.32 3.08
N SER A 15 38.18 -5.11 3.65
CA SER A 15 36.91 -4.52 4.05
C SER A 15 36.10 -4.34 2.76
N CYS A 16 35.23 -5.30 2.46
CA CYS A 16 34.15 -5.09 1.48
C CYS A 16 33.28 -3.96 2.04
N SER A 17 33.52 -2.73 1.60
CA SER A 17 32.58 -1.65 1.81
C SER A 17 31.30 -2.03 1.04
N HIS A 18 30.32 -2.53 1.74
CA HIS A 18 28.99 -2.75 1.19
C HIS A 18 28.48 -1.38 0.73
N LYS A 19 28.41 -1.16 -0.57
CA LYS A 19 27.74 0.06 -1.08
C LYS A 19 26.25 -0.09 -0.74
N PRO A 20 25.63 0.96 -0.19
CA PRO A 20 24.21 0.91 0.09
C PRO A 20 23.44 0.58 -1.21
N VAL A 21 22.50 -0.35 -1.11
CA VAL A 21 21.64 -0.80 -2.22
C VAL A 21 20.72 0.34 -2.65
N GLN A 22 20.42 1.27 -1.74
CA GLN A 22 19.52 2.39 -1.99
C GLN A 22 20.03 3.68 -1.34
N ASP A 23 19.71 4.82 -1.98
CA ASP A 23 19.99 6.16 -1.46
C ASP A 23 18.77 6.68 -0.70
N ILE A 24 18.96 7.11 0.55
CA ILE A 24 17.90 7.67 1.41
C ILE A 24 18.24 9.12 1.72
N THR A 25 17.41 10.06 1.26
CA THR A 25 17.65 11.50 1.39
C THR A 25 16.42 12.26 1.83
N SER A 26 16.61 13.32 2.62
CA SER A 26 15.53 14.25 2.98
C SER A 26 15.32 15.30 1.90
N MET A 27 14.07 15.66 1.63
CA MET A 27 13.71 16.66 0.62
C MET A 27 12.38 17.34 0.91
N SER A 28 12.13 18.48 0.28
CA SER A 28 10.79 19.08 0.23
C SER A 28 10.00 18.49 -0.92
N TYR A 29 8.76 18.12 -0.69
CA TYR A 29 7.86 17.63 -1.72
C TYR A 29 6.39 18.00 -1.41
N ARG A 30 5.67 18.52 -2.39
CA ARG A 30 4.24 18.89 -2.27
C ARG A 30 3.91 19.76 -1.02
N GLY A 31 4.78 20.72 -0.66
CA GLY A 31 4.59 21.60 0.49
C GLY A 31 5.01 21.03 1.85
N TRP A 32 5.47 19.80 1.93
CA TRP A 32 6.10 19.22 3.12
C TRP A 32 7.62 19.28 3.00
N GLU A 33 8.29 19.84 4.02
CA GLU A 33 9.76 20.06 4.00
C GLU A 33 10.60 18.83 4.39
N LYS A 34 9.99 17.84 5.02
CA LYS A 34 10.68 16.69 5.63
C LYS A 34 10.28 15.35 5.02
N CYS A 35 9.98 15.35 3.74
CA CYS A 35 9.77 14.09 3.01
C CYS A 35 11.08 13.34 2.85
N ILE A 36 10.99 12.01 2.77
CA ILE A 36 12.14 11.14 2.58
C ILE A 36 12.04 10.46 1.23
N LYS A 37 13.03 10.70 0.38
CA LYS A 37 13.21 9.97 -0.88
C LYS A 37 14.06 8.74 -0.62
N VAL A 38 13.60 7.59 -1.13
CA VAL A 38 14.34 6.32 -1.22
C VAL A 38 14.48 5.99 -2.70
N SER A 39 15.69 5.75 -3.19
CA SER A 39 15.98 5.44 -4.60
C SER A 39 17.04 4.35 -4.72
N ASN A 40 16.84 3.42 -5.67
CA ASN A 40 17.85 2.42 -6.06
C ASN A 40 18.40 2.67 -7.49
N LYS A 41 18.18 3.88 -8.06
CA LYS A 41 18.53 4.33 -9.43
C LYS A 41 17.70 3.68 -10.56
N VAL A 42 16.72 2.87 -10.22
CA VAL A 42 15.73 2.30 -11.16
C VAL A 42 14.35 2.86 -10.84
N VAL A 43 14.02 2.93 -9.55
CA VAL A 43 12.75 3.46 -9.05
C VAL A 43 12.99 4.33 -7.83
N SER A 44 12.18 5.34 -7.68
CA SER A 44 12.16 6.22 -6.50
C SER A 44 10.81 6.19 -5.81
N VAL A 45 10.87 6.32 -4.48
CA VAL A 45 9.73 6.47 -3.58
C VAL A 45 9.93 7.73 -2.76
N ILE A 46 8.88 8.55 -2.58
CA ILE A 46 8.90 9.67 -1.63
C ILE A 46 7.85 9.40 -0.57
N VAL A 47 8.31 9.30 0.67
CA VAL A 47 7.47 9.03 1.85
C VAL A 47 7.33 10.29 2.69
N ASN A 48 6.12 10.54 3.22
CA ASN A 48 5.80 11.71 4.03
C ASN A 48 5.68 11.35 5.52
N PRO A 49 6.71 11.53 6.33
CA PRO A 49 6.63 11.24 7.76
C PRO A 49 5.84 12.29 8.55
N VAL A 50 5.57 13.46 7.98
CA VAL A 50 4.85 14.55 8.68
C VAL A 50 3.35 14.31 8.66
N TYR A 51 2.84 13.63 7.63
CA TYR A 51 1.41 13.43 7.41
C TYR A 51 1.12 11.98 7.02
N GLY A 52 0.70 11.17 8.00
CA GLY A 52 0.24 9.79 7.83
C GLY A 52 1.28 8.74 7.44
N GLY A 53 2.55 9.11 7.27
CA GLY A 53 3.57 8.18 6.76
C GLY A 53 3.26 7.63 5.38
N GLN A 54 2.50 8.38 4.56
CA GLN A 54 2.02 7.96 3.25
C GLN A 54 3.12 8.02 2.18
N ILE A 55 2.98 7.24 1.11
CA ILE A 55 3.82 7.32 -0.08
C ILE A 55 3.23 8.37 -1.02
N LEU A 56 3.94 9.48 -1.23
CA LEU A 56 3.49 10.57 -2.11
C LEU A 56 3.90 10.39 -3.57
N TYR A 57 4.96 9.61 -3.81
CA TYR A 57 5.53 9.39 -5.13
C TYR A 57 6.01 7.95 -5.24
N PHE A 58 5.70 7.33 -6.36
CA PHE A 58 6.29 6.06 -6.81
C PHE A 58 6.45 6.13 -8.32
N GLY A 59 7.69 6.08 -8.82
CA GLY A 59 7.97 6.27 -10.23
C GLY A 59 9.33 5.75 -10.65
N LEU A 60 9.45 5.36 -11.94
CA LEU A 60 10.72 4.97 -12.54
C LEU A 60 11.63 6.19 -12.68
N ASP A 61 12.90 6.04 -12.32
CA ASP A 61 13.88 7.13 -12.40
C ASP A 61 14.18 7.56 -13.86
N SER A 62 13.92 6.65 -14.83
CA SER A 62 14.13 6.91 -16.27
C SER A 62 13.15 7.93 -16.86
N CYS A 63 11.97 8.11 -16.29
CA CYS A 63 10.92 8.99 -16.82
C CYS A 63 10.48 10.07 -15.82
N GLY A 64 10.72 9.89 -14.53
CA GLY A 64 10.41 10.89 -13.51
C GLY A 64 8.90 11.10 -13.26
N GLU A 65 8.04 10.24 -13.80
CA GLU A 65 6.59 10.33 -13.65
C GLU A 65 6.11 9.63 -12.39
N ASN A 66 5.14 10.23 -11.69
CA ASN A 66 4.47 9.64 -10.53
C ASN A 66 3.27 8.83 -10.98
N ILE A 67 3.24 7.53 -10.70
CA ILE A 67 2.07 6.69 -11.00
C ILE A 67 0.89 6.96 -10.06
N LEU A 68 1.14 7.55 -8.88
CA LEU A 68 0.10 7.79 -7.88
C LEU A 68 -0.70 9.05 -8.20
N TRP A 69 -2.01 8.97 -8.03
CA TRP A 69 -2.89 10.14 -8.08
C TRP A 69 -2.68 11.03 -6.86
N SER A 70 -2.69 12.34 -7.05
CA SER A 70 -2.48 13.31 -5.99
C SER A 70 -3.46 14.48 -6.07
N ASP A 71 -3.96 14.88 -4.89
CA ASP A 71 -4.81 16.04 -4.71
C ASP A 71 -3.98 17.23 -4.24
N SER A 72 -3.85 18.25 -5.08
CA SER A 72 -3.06 19.45 -4.76
C SER A 72 -3.64 20.26 -3.59
N VAL A 73 -4.91 20.08 -3.26
CA VAL A 73 -5.57 20.80 -2.16
C VAL A 73 -4.98 20.42 -0.80
N ILE A 74 -4.54 19.17 -0.62
CA ILE A 74 -3.98 18.71 0.66
C ILE A 74 -2.47 18.94 0.79
N ASN A 75 -1.83 19.58 -0.16
CA ASN A 75 -0.40 19.85 -0.12
C ASN A 75 0.00 20.66 1.13
N GLY A 76 0.99 20.16 1.88
CA GLY A 76 1.47 20.81 3.09
C GLY A 76 0.56 20.65 4.32
N TRP A 77 -0.51 19.88 4.23
CA TRP A 77 -1.44 19.67 5.35
C TRP A 77 -0.79 18.95 6.54
N THR A 78 -1.40 19.19 7.70
CA THR A 78 -1.09 18.54 8.97
C THR A 78 -2.30 17.75 9.46
N VAL A 79 -2.14 17.00 10.57
CA VAL A 79 -3.27 16.32 11.21
C VAL A 79 -4.40 17.29 11.60
N ALA A 80 -4.06 18.55 11.96
CA ALA A 80 -5.06 19.57 12.29
C ALA A 80 -5.94 19.95 11.09
N ASP A 81 -5.36 20.03 9.90
CA ASP A 81 -6.12 20.30 8.67
C ASP A 81 -7.06 19.14 8.34
N TYR A 82 -6.57 17.90 8.44
CA TYR A 82 -7.41 16.71 8.30
C TYR A 82 -8.56 16.69 9.31
N THR A 83 -8.27 16.90 10.58
CA THR A 83 -9.30 16.88 11.66
C THR A 83 -10.39 17.91 11.41
N ARG A 84 -10.01 19.09 10.88
CA ARG A 84 -10.96 20.18 10.57
C ARG A 84 -11.83 19.88 9.35
N THR A 85 -11.26 19.30 8.29
CA THR A 85 -11.92 19.14 6.99
C THR A 85 -12.45 17.76 6.72
N ARG A 86 -11.89 16.74 7.38
CA ARG A 86 -12.13 15.30 7.17
C ARG A 86 -11.86 14.86 5.72
N ARG A 87 -11.09 15.64 4.96
CA ARG A 87 -10.68 15.28 3.61
C ARG A 87 -9.55 14.26 3.68
N SER A 88 -9.80 13.11 3.10
CA SER A 88 -8.91 11.97 3.12
C SER A 88 -7.52 12.28 2.53
N PRO A 89 -6.44 11.72 3.10
CA PRO A 89 -5.14 11.66 2.43
C PRO A 89 -5.24 10.98 1.06
N ASP A 90 -4.31 11.30 0.17
CA ASP A 90 -4.25 10.79 -1.19
C ASP A 90 -3.07 9.82 -1.41
N ALA A 91 -2.76 9.55 -2.64
CA ALA A 91 -1.61 8.78 -3.12
C ALA A 91 -1.54 7.37 -2.49
N GLY A 92 -0.41 6.96 -1.93
CA GLY A 92 -0.25 5.68 -1.25
C GLY A 92 -0.52 5.81 0.25
N ARG A 93 -1.79 5.81 0.66
CA ARG A 93 -2.17 5.92 2.07
C ARG A 93 -2.34 4.56 2.74
N PHE A 94 -2.17 4.55 4.05
CA PHE A 94 -2.24 3.33 4.86
C PHE A 94 -3.26 3.51 5.99
N ASP A 95 -4.36 2.81 5.87
CA ASP A 95 -5.46 2.87 6.83
C ASP A 95 -5.47 1.65 7.74
N ILE A 96 -6.13 1.79 8.87
CA ILE A 96 -6.45 0.70 9.77
C ILE A 96 -7.95 0.50 9.72
N GLY A 97 -8.39 -0.66 9.27
CA GLY A 97 -9.81 -1.03 9.24
C GLY A 97 -10.26 -1.67 10.56
N ASN A 98 -11.48 -1.81 10.80
CA ASN A 98 -12.64 -1.55 9.97
C ASN A 98 -12.95 -0.04 9.93
N GLU A 99 -13.20 0.52 8.75
CA GLU A 99 -13.37 1.97 8.54
C GLU A 99 -14.39 2.59 9.51
N ARG A 100 -15.60 2.03 9.62
CA ARG A 100 -16.66 2.58 10.48
C ARG A 100 -16.30 2.57 11.95
N LYS A 101 -15.52 1.60 12.40
CA LYS A 101 -15.07 1.54 13.80
C LYS A 101 -13.91 2.50 14.07
N THR A 102 -13.13 2.82 13.04
CA THR A 102 -11.90 3.61 13.19
C THR A 102 -12.06 5.06 12.74
N GLU A 103 -13.07 5.40 11.96
CA GLU A 103 -13.30 6.71 11.33
C GLU A 103 -13.14 7.91 12.28
N HIS A 104 -13.52 7.76 13.54
CA HIS A 104 -13.44 8.85 14.52
C HIS A 104 -12.21 8.78 15.43
N ILE A 105 -11.40 7.74 15.33
CA ILE A 105 -10.29 7.48 16.26
C ILE A 105 -8.95 7.25 15.59
N HIS A 106 -8.88 7.21 14.26
CA HIS A 106 -7.66 6.89 13.52
C HIS A 106 -6.75 8.10 13.19
N ASP A 107 -7.18 9.32 13.48
CA ASP A 107 -6.53 10.57 13.05
C ASP A 107 -5.02 10.59 13.27
N SER A 108 -4.57 10.14 14.47
CA SER A 108 -3.15 10.13 14.83
C SER A 108 -2.31 9.12 14.05
N ILE A 109 -2.91 8.05 13.56
CA ILE A 109 -2.25 7.04 12.72
C ILE A 109 -2.34 7.44 11.25
N TRP A 110 -3.49 7.91 10.83
CA TRP A 110 -3.80 8.14 9.42
C TRP A 110 -3.24 9.45 8.87
N ALA A 111 -3.26 10.51 9.68
CA ALA A 111 -2.80 11.85 9.29
C ALA A 111 -1.74 12.44 10.24
N GLY A 112 -1.42 11.76 11.33
CA GLY A 112 -0.44 12.21 12.30
C GLY A 112 1.01 12.03 11.85
N PRO A 113 1.96 12.64 12.56
CA PRO A 113 3.37 12.52 12.25
C PRO A 113 3.94 11.17 12.71
N TYR A 114 5.03 10.77 12.05
CA TYR A 114 5.81 9.57 12.34
C TYR A 114 7.26 9.92 12.67
N GLN A 115 7.87 9.16 13.56
CA GLN A 115 9.30 9.18 13.81
C GLN A 115 10.01 8.47 12.66
N VAL A 116 11.19 9.00 12.25
CA VAL A 116 11.99 8.53 11.12
C VAL A 116 13.25 7.86 11.63
N PHE A 117 13.54 6.68 11.15
CA PHE A 117 14.78 5.95 11.38
C PHE A 117 15.30 5.43 10.05
N VAL A 118 16.63 5.51 9.87
CA VAL A 118 17.33 4.90 8.75
C VAL A 118 18.27 3.87 9.36
N GLU A 119 17.98 2.60 9.10
CA GLU A 119 18.69 1.46 9.71
C GLU A 119 18.91 0.39 8.62
N ASP A 120 20.12 -0.12 8.52
CA ASP A 120 20.47 -1.19 7.56
C ASP A 120 20.00 -0.90 6.12
N ASP A 121 20.23 0.33 5.65
CA ASP A 121 19.78 0.82 4.34
C ASP A 121 18.26 0.77 4.11
N ARG A 122 17.45 0.81 5.19
CA ARG A 122 15.99 0.83 5.14
C ARG A 122 15.45 2.08 5.81
N LEU A 123 14.34 2.58 5.27
CA LEU A 123 13.57 3.63 5.90
C LEU A 123 12.52 3.00 6.82
N ARG A 124 12.58 3.31 8.11
CA ARG A 124 11.58 2.88 9.09
C ARG A 124 10.83 4.09 9.66
N LEU A 125 9.53 4.07 9.57
CA LEU A 125 8.62 5.04 10.16
C LEU A 125 7.85 4.42 11.32
N VAL A 126 7.78 5.11 12.46
CA VAL A 126 7.05 4.67 13.65
C VAL A 126 6.06 5.74 14.06
N SER A 127 4.78 5.42 14.12
CA SER A 127 3.75 6.34 14.61
C SER A 127 3.94 6.63 16.09
N TYR A 128 3.39 7.75 16.58
CA TYR A 128 3.14 7.85 18.00
C TYR A 128 2.02 6.88 18.39
N PRO A 129 2.01 6.39 19.66
CA PRO A 129 0.92 5.56 20.16
C PRO A 129 -0.44 6.27 20.04
N SER A 130 -1.40 5.63 19.37
CA SER A 130 -2.78 6.12 19.35
C SER A 130 -3.51 5.69 20.61
N GLN A 131 -3.80 6.64 21.50
CA GLN A 131 -4.55 6.34 22.73
C GLN A 131 -5.98 5.88 22.42
N ALA A 132 -6.62 6.47 21.42
CA ALA A 132 -7.98 6.14 21.03
C ALA A 132 -8.09 4.70 20.46
N MET A 133 -7.17 4.30 19.60
CA MET A 133 -7.14 2.96 19.02
C MET A 133 -6.46 1.94 19.93
N GLY A 134 -5.53 2.36 20.77
CA GLY A 134 -4.72 1.47 21.61
C GLY A 134 -3.60 0.78 20.85
N ILE A 135 -3.18 1.31 19.70
CA ILE A 135 -2.15 0.73 18.85
C ILE A 135 -1.04 1.72 18.50
N GLN A 136 0.09 1.16 18.11
CA GLN A 136 1.19 1.85 17.45
C GLN A 136 1.51 1.12 16.14
N VAL A 137 1.79 1.86 15.07
CA VAL A 137 2.09 1.30 13.74
C VAL A 137 3.52 1.63 13.37
N GLU A 138 4.19 0.65 12.78
CA GLU A 138 5.53 0.78 12.20
C GLU A 138 5.44 0.39 10.71
N ARG A 139 6.17 1.10 9.85
CA ARG A 139 6.31 0.77 8.42
C ARG A 139 7.78 0.83 8.03
N ILE A 140 8.24 -0.22 7.36
CA ILE A 140 9.60 -0.35 6.87
C ILE A 140 9.55 -0.42 5.36
N TYR A 141 10.26 0.50 4.71
CA TYR A 141 10.35 0.62 3.26
C TYR A 141 11.74 0.23 2.80
N SER A 142 11.81 -0.63 1.79
CA SER A 142 13.07 -1.00 1.13
C SER A 142 12.86 -1.26 -0.35
N LEU A 143 13.80 -0.83 -1.18
CA LEU A 143 13.81 -1.11 -2.61
C LEU A 143 14.70 -2.31 -2.91
N GLU A 144 14.29 -3.15 -3.85
CA GLU A 144 15.09 -4.27 -4.32
C GLU A 144 16.22 -3.77 -5.22
N ASP A 145 17.44 -4.31 -5.05
CA ASP A 145 18.61 -3.86 -5.82
C ASP A 145 18.41 -4.05 -7.33
N GLY A 146 18.61 -2.97 -8.07
CA GLY A 146 18.52 -2.96 -9.53
C GLY A 146 17.15 -3.29 -10.12
N ARG A 147 16.09 -3.34 -9.30
CA ARG A 147 14.71 -3.67 -9.73
C ARG A 147 13.72 -2.59 -9.31
N PRO A 148 12.65 -2.37 -10.11
CA PRO A 148 11.60 -1.41 -9.77
C PRO A 148 10.59 -1.98 -8.77
N VAL A 149 11.08 -2.48 -7.63
CA VAL A 149 10.30 -3.20 -6.61
C VAL A 149 10.48 -2.56 -5.25
N LEU A 150 9.37 -2.19 -4.62
CA LEU A 150 9.28 -1.67 -3.27
C LEU A 150 8.67 -2.72 -2.35
N HIS A 151 9.38 -3.04 -1.27
CA HIS A 151 8.86 -3.84 -0.16
C HIS A 151 8.39 -2.92 0.97
N ILE A 152 7.19 -3.19 1.50
CA ILE A 152 6.58 -2.46 2.60
C ILE A 152 6.20 -3.47 3.67
N ASN A 153 6.93 -3.46 4.79
CA ASN A 153 6.57 -4.24 5.96
C ASN A 153 5.83 -3.35 6.95
N GLN A 154 4.62 -3.71 7.32
CA GLN A 154 3.81 -3.00 8.30
C GLN A 154 3.67 -3.85 9.57
N ARG A 155 3.78 -3.21 10.72
CA ARG A 155 3.62 -3.84 12.03
C ARG A 155 2.63 -3.03 12.85
N MET A 156 1.64 -3.71 13.43
CA MET A 156 0.65 -3.14 14.34
C MET A 156 0.88 -3.75 15.72
N LYS A 157 1.24 -2.94 16.68
CA LYS A 157 1.43 -3.34 18.07
C LYS A 157 0.28 -2.85 18.94
N ASN A 158 -0.34 -3.73 19.71
CA ASN A 158 -1.25 -3.32 20.76
C ASN A 158 -0.46 -2.72 21.92
N VAL A 159 -0.62 -1.42 22.16
CA VAL A 159 0.04 -0.67 23.25
C VAL A 159 -0.91 -0.33 24.38
N SER A 160 -2.13 -0.85 24.34
CA SER A 160 -3.15 -0.68 25.38
C SER A 160 -3.19 -1.86 26.37
N ASN A 161 -4.01 -1.76 27.38
CA ASN A 161 -4.29 -2.83 28.35
C ASN A 161 -5.53 -3.67 28.03
N ARG A 162 -6.13 -3.49 26.84
CA ARG A 162 -7.32 -4.21 26.38
C ARG A 162 -7.02 -4.98 25.09
N ILE A 163 -7.83 -5.97 24.75
CA ILE A 163 -7.79 -6.61 23.43
C ILE A 163 -8.32 -5.61 22.40
N VAL A 164 -7.58 -5.45 21.28
CA VAL A 164 -8.02 -4.69 20.12
C VAL A 164 -8.22 -5.61 18.92
N GLU A 165 -9.09 -5.23 17.98
CA GLU A 165 -9.36 -6.01 16.77
C GLU A 165 -9.38 -5.06 15.55
N TYR A 166 -8.39 -5.21 14.67
CA TYR A 166 -8.21 -4.37 13.49
C TYR A 166 -7.64 -5.18 12.32
N CYS A 167 -7.67 -4.60 11.13
CA CYS A 167 -6.92 -5.05 9.96
C CYS A 167 -6.08 -3.90 9.38
N PHE A 168 -5.06 -4.25 8.59
CA PHE A 168 -4.48 -3.30 7.66
C PHE A 168 -5.40 -3.17 6.45
N TRP A 169 -5.70 -1.94 6.10
CA TRP A 169 -6.51 -1.58 4.94
C TRP A 169 -5.75 -0.52 4.16
N THR A 170 -4.99 -0.95 3.16
CA THR A 170 -4.09 -0.05 2.47
C THR A 170 -4.74 0.40 1.17
N ARG A 171 -4.80 1.70 0.98
CA ARG A 171 -5.41 2.30 -0.21
C ARG A 171 -4.37 3.00 -1.07
N THR A 172 -4.25 2.58 -2.32
CA THR A 172 -3.38 3.22 -3.29
C THR A 172 -4.23 3.88 -4.35
N LEU A 173 -4.11 5.20 -4.47
CA LEU A 173 -4.84 6.00 -5.43
C LEU A 173 -4.01 6.16 -6.70
N LEU A 174 -4.59 5.80 -7.85
CA LEU A 174 -3.99 5.91 -9.17
C LEU A 174 -4.92 6.73 -10.08
N PRO A 175 -4.42 7.47 -11.08
CA PRO A 175 -5.26 8.25 -11.98
C PRO A 175 -6.31 7.39 -12.67
N ALA A 176 -7.54 7.89 -12.85
CA ALA A 176 -8.55 7.22 -13.66
C ALA A 176 -8.15 7.16 -15.15
N GLY A 177 -8.84 6.30 -15.91
CA GLY A 177 -8.57 6.12 -17.35
C GLY A 177 -7.64 4.95 -17.69
N GLY A 178 -7.13 4.24 -16.67
CA GLY A 178 -6.40 2.99 -16.85
C GLY A 178 -7.31 1.76 -16.81
N ILE A 179 -6.70 0.59 -16.66
CA ILE A 179 -7.37 -0.73 -16.59
C ILE A 179 -6.91 -1.43 -15.32
N TYR A 180 -7.84 -1.65 -14.40
CA TYR A 180 -7.62 -2.50 -13.24
C TYR A 180 -7.99 -3.93 -13.57
N PHE A 181 -7.20 -4.92 -13.10
CA PHE A 181 -7.57 -6.33 -13.21
C PHE A 181 -6.97 -7.19 -12.08
N CYS A 182 -7.69 -8.23 -11.72
CA CYS A 182 -7.24 -9.26 -10.78
C CYS A 182 -8.03 -10.55 -10.98
N GLU A 183 -7.59 -11.63 -10.34
CA GLU A 183 -8.38 -12.85 -10.25
C GLU A 183 -9.61 -12.62 -9.38
N ALA A 184 -10.76 -13.18 -9.79
CA ALA A 184 -11.98 -13.27 -8.99
C ALA A 184 -12.41 -14.72 -8.88
N VAL A 185 -12.64 -15.18 -7.66
CA VAL A 185 -13.00 -16.58 -7.34
C VAL A 185 -14.45 -16.66 -6.90
N SER A 186 -15.24 -17.43 -7.63
CA SER A 186 -16.63 -17.71 -7.27
C SER A 186 -16.72 -18.66 -6.07
N ASP A 187 -17.63 -18.40 -5.16
CA ASP A 187 -18.00 -19.28 -4.06
C ASP A 187 -19.50 -19.19 -3.76
N ALA A 188 -19.97 -19.89 -2.72
CA ALA A 188 -21.38 -19.91 -2.35
C ALA A 188 -21.89 -18.52 -1.88
N GLN A 189 -21.03 -17.70 -1.29
CA GLN A 189 -21.38 -16.35 -0.83
C GLN A 189 -21.33 -15.34 -1.96
N TYR A 190 -20.36 -15.46 -2.87
CA TYR A 190 -20.14 -14.58 -4.01
C TYR A 190 -20.10 -15.37 -5.33
N PRO A 191 -21.26 -15.76 -5.88
CA PRO A 191 -21.31 -16.62 -7.07
C PRO A 191 -20.64 -16.02 -8.31
N ALA A 192 -20.58 -14.69 -8.41
CA ALA A 192 -19.85 -13.99 -9.47
C ALA A 192 -18.36 -13.74 -9.13
N GLY A 193 -17.92 -14.07 -7.91
CA GLY A 193 -16.58 -13.74 -7.43
C GLY A 193 -16.37 -12.26 -7.08
N TYR A 194 -17.38 -11.43 -7.23
CA TYR A 194 -17.37 -10.00 -6.85
C TYR A 194 -18.78 -9.49 -6.58
N SER A 195 -18.89 -8.31 -6.00
CA SER A 195 -20.15 -7.58 -5.83
C SER A 195 -19.93 -6.08 -5.84
N GLU A 196 -20.93 -5.33 -6.32
CA GLU A 196 -20.97 -3.88 -6.13
C GLU A 196 -21.42 -3.57 -4.70
N ILE A 197 -20.83 -2.55 -4.10
CA ILE A 197 -21.07 -2.15 -2.72
C ILE A 197 -21.75 -0.78 -2.73
N SER A 198 -22.83 -0.63 -1.97
CA SER A 198 -23.50 0.65 -1.79
C SER A 198 -22.59 1.63 -1.03
N LEU A 199 -22.32 2.79 -1.61
CA LEU A 199 -21.53 3.85 -0.97
C LEU A 199 -22.27 4.51 0.22
N VAL A 200 -23.59 4.33 0.32
CA VAL A 200 -24.40 4.93 1.38
C VAL A 200 -24.55 3.98 2.57
N ALA A 201 -24.78 2.70 2.29
CA ALA A 201 -25.14 1.72 3.30
C ALA A 201 -24.05 0.67 3.58
N ASP A 202 -22.99 0.62 2.78
CA ASP A 202 -21.96 -0.45 2.77
C ASP A 202 -22.57 -1.85 2.71
N THR A 203 -23.65 -2.00 1.97
CA THR A 203 -24.32 -3.26 1.72
C THR A 203 -24.10 -3.68 0.27
N LEU A 204 -24.23 -4.98 0.01
CA LEU A 204 -24.14 -5.51 -1.35
C LEU A 204 -25.34 -5.04 -2.17
N LEU A 205 -25.08 -4.60 -3.41
CA LEU A 205 -26.13 -4.27 -4.37
C LEU A 205 -26.50 -5.51 -5.19
N PRO A 206 -27.77 -5.64 -5.62
CA PRO A 206 -28.17 -6.70 -6.54
C PRO A 206 -27.35 -6.66 -7.83
N SER A 207 -26.91 -7.82 -8.31
CA SER A 207 -26.07 -7.96 -9.51
C SER A 207 -26.76 -7.60 -10.85
N SER A 208 -27.97 -7.11 -10.83
CA SER A 208 -28.79 -6.77 -12.00
C SER A 208 -28.56 -5.38 -12.58
N VAL A 209 -27.71 -4.54 -11.95
CA VAL A 209 -27.38 -3.20 -12.48
C VAL A 209 -26.35 -3.36 -13.59
N LEU A 210 -26.64 -2.81 -14.78
CA LEU A 210 -25.74 -2.78 -15.93
C LEU A 210 -24.34 -2.28 -15.51
N GLN A 211 -23.36 -3.16 -15.62
CA GLN A 211 -22.00 -2.92 -15.16
C GLN A 211 -21.16 -2.40 -16.34
N GLU A 212 -21.45 -1.19 -16.79
CA GLU A 212 -20.84 -0.59 -17.98
C GLU A 212 -19.30 -0.51 -17.95
N ARG A 213 -18.70 -0.61 -16.77
CA ARG A 213 -17.24 -0.46 -16.57
C ARG A 213 -16.58 -1.65 -15.91
N ILE A 214 -17.25 -2.79 -15.91
CA ILE A 214 -16.76 -4.06 -15.37
C ILE A 214 -16.88 -5.15 -16.41
N CYS A 215 -15.89 -6.01 -16.48
CA CYS A 215 -15.92 -7.24 -17.25
C CYS A 215 -15.38 -8.39 -16.40
N LEU A 216 -16.08 -9.52 -16.42
CA LEU A 216 -15.58 -10.78 -15.87
C LEU A 216 -15.43 -11.79 -17.01
N ASN A 217 -14.22 -12.25 -17.23
CA ASN A 217 -13.92 -13.24 -18.25
C ASN A 217 -12.97 -14.31 -17.69
N ASN A 218 -13.41 -15.57 -17.63
CA ASN A 218 -12.60 -16.70 -17.15
C ASN A 218 -11.89 -16.40 -15.81
N SER A 219 -12.65 -15.96 -14.81
CA SER A 219 -12.14 -15.55 -13.49
C SER A 219 -11.25 -14.30 -13.48
N LEU A 220 -11.05 -13.62 -14.60
CA LEU A 220 -10.39 -12.33 -14.64
C LEU A 220 -11.41 -11.21 -14.47
N PHE A 221 -11.43 -10.58 -13.31
CA PHE A 221 -12.18 -9.36 -13.06
C PHE A 221 -11.40 -8.18 -13.63
N THR A 222 -12.07 -7.35 -14.43
CA THR A 222 -11.50 -6.16 -15.06
C THR A 222 -12.40 -4.97 -14.78
N ALA A 223 -11.83 -3.84 -14.36
CA ALA A 223 -12.54 -2.58 -14.20
C ALA A 223 -11.87 -1.47 -15.03
N TYR A 224 -12.69 -0.55 -15.55
CA TYR A 224 -12.28 0.61 -16.33
C TYR A 224 -12.63 1.89 -15.54
N PRO A 225 -11.76 2.35 -14.61
CA PRO A 225 -12.01 3.52 -13.78
C PRO A 225 -12.27 4.78 -14.57
N GLY A 226 -13.24 5.56 -14.13
CA GLY A 226 -13.69 6.80 -14.79
C GLY A 226 -15.21 6.89 -14.87
N GLY A 227 -15.71 7.93 -15.57
CA GLY A 227 -17.14 8.22 -15.70
C GLY A 227 -17.69 9.07 -14.56
N ASP A 228 -18.96 9.47 -14.69
CA ASP A 228 -19.59 10.48 -13.81
C ASP A 228 -20.12 9.92 -12.49
N ARG A 229 -20.05 8.59 -12.30
CA ARG A 229 -20.59 7.93 -11.10
C ARG A 229 -19.46 7.30 -10.30
N GLU A 230 -19.50 7.51 -9.00
CA GLU A 230 -18.68 6.79 -8.03
C GLU A 230 -19.14 5.34 -7.91
N ARG A 231 -18.20 4.42 -7.85
CA ARG A 231 -18.47 2.98 -7.74
C ARG A 231 -17.51 2.32 -6.78
N LYS A 232 -18.00 1.36 -6.02
CA LYS A 232 -17.19 0.51 -5.13
C LYS A 232 -17.51 -0.96 -5.39
N TYR A 233 -16.48 -1.77 -5.53
CA TYR A 233 -16.60 -3.21 -5.73
C TYR A 233 -15.75 -3.96 -4.71
N GLY A 234 -16.31 -5.04 -4.17
CA GLY A 234 -15.57 -6.05 -3.45
C GLY A 234 -15.28 -7.23 -4.37
N ILE A 235 -14.05 -7.72 -4.34
CA ILE A 235 -13.60 -8.84 -5.18
C ILE A 235 -13.12 -9.96 -4.27
N ASN A 236 -13.73 -11.14 -4.44
CA ASN A 236 -13.33 -12.37 -3.78
C ASN A 236 -12.15 -12.96 -4.56
N THR A 237 -10.94 -12.79 -4.03
CA THR A 237 -9.70 -13.24 -4.67
C THR A 237 -8.83 -14.01 -3.67
N MET A 238 -8.03 -14.95 -4.16
CA MET A 238 -7.07 -15.72 -3.36
C MET A 238 -5.61 -15.50 -3.80
N SER A 239 -5.38 -14.74 -4.89
CA SER A 239 -4.04 -14.54 -5.41
C SER A 239 -3.21 -13.52 -4.62
N GLY A 240 -3.85 -12.56 -3.96
CA GLY A 240 -3.18 -11.43 -3.32
C GLY A 240 -2.41 -10.53 -4.29
N THR A 241 -2.71 -10.60 -5.59
CA THR A 241 -2.01 -9.84 -6.64
C THR A 241 -3.02 -9.04 -7.46
N TYR A 242 -2.75 -7.75 -7.61
CA TYR A 242 -3.63 -6.76 -8.23
C TYR A 242 -2.83 -5.93 -9.22
N TYR A 243 -3.41 -5.65 -10.37
CA TYR A 243 -2.76 -4.98 -11.48
C TYR A 243 -3.51 -3.72 -11.88
N TYR A 244 -2.76 -2.69 -12.22
CA TYR A 244 -3.30 -1.49 -12.84
C TYR A 244 -2.40 -1.03 -13.98
N GLN A 245 -2.94 -1.05 -15.19
CA GLN A 245 -2.28 -0.48 -16.37
C GLN A 245 -2.75 0.96 -16.57
N PHE A 246 -1.81 1.89 -16.66
CA PHE A 246 -2.06 3.29 -16.97
C PHE A 246 -1.01 3.80 -17.97
N GLY A 247 -1.45 4.20 -19.15
CA GLY A 247 -0.53 4.52 -20.23
C GLY A 247 0.43 3.35 -20.53
N ASP A 248 1.71 3.66 -20.55
CA ASP A 248 2.78 2.68 -20.78
C ASP A 248 3.26 1.97 -19.50
N TYR A 249 2.60 2.20 -18.36
CA TYR A 249 2.99 1.63 -17.06
C TYR A 249 2.05 0.53 -16.62
N LEU A 250 2.65 -0.53 -16.05
CA LEU A 250 1.95 -1.54 -15.26
C LEU A 250 2.38 -1.42 -13.80
N TYR A 251 1.45 -1.02 -12.95
CA TYR A 251 1.59 -1.07 -11.50
C TYR A 251 1.04 -2.41 -10.99
N ILE A 252 1.85 -3.11 -10.20
CA ILE A 252 1.48 -4.38 -9.59
C ILE A 252 1.56 -4.20 -8.08
N LYS A 253 0.47 -4.49 -7.38
CA LYS A 253 0.41 -4.51 -5.94
C LYS A 253 0.16 -5.93 -5.46
N GLN A 254 1.01 -6.40 -4.56
CA GLN A 254 0.90 -7.75 -4.00
C GLN A 254 0.85 -7.67 -2.47
N ASN A 255 0.09 -8.56 -1.87
CA ASN A 255 0.04 -8.72 -0.42
C ASN A 255 -0.07 -10.20 -0.05
N ASN A 256 0.23 -10.53 1.19
CA ASN A 256 0.03 -11.88 1.69
C ASN A 256 -1.46 -12.17 1.88
N TYR A 257 -2.06 -12.92 0.95
CA TYR A 257 -3.39 -13.48 1.16
C TYR A 257 -3.33 -14.58 2.22
N ILE A 258 -4.23 -14.52 3.21
CA ILE A 258 -4.33 -15.54 4.26
C ILE A 258 -5.59 -16.37 4.02
N PHE A 259 -5.40 -17.60 3.61
CA PHE A 259 -6.49 -18.54 3.39
C PHE A 259 -7.28 -18.77 4.69
N HIS A 260 -8.59 -18.74 4.62
CA HIS A 260 -9.52 -18.74 5.78
C HIS A 260 -9.37 -17.54 6.74
N GLY A 261 -8.70 -16.48 6.34
CA GLY A 261 -8.67 -15.23 7.10
C GLY A 261 -10.07 -14.62 7.22
N LYS A 262 -10.35 -14.00 8.36
CA LYS A 262 -11.60 -13.27 8.55
C LYS A 262 -11.47 -11.88 7.94
N TYR A 263 -11.82 -11.73 6.69
CA TYR A 263 -11.90 -10.43 6.03
C TYR A 263 -13.26 -9.79 6.37
N ASP A 264 -13.23 -8.70 7.13
CA ASP A 264 -14.44 -8.00 7.60
C ASP A 264 -14.18 -6.51 7.51
N ASN A 265 -14.55 -5.91 6.40
CA ASN A 265 -14.26 -4.54 6.11
C ASN A 265 -15.33 -3.58 6.62
N ASN A 266 -16.61 -3.95 6.45
CA ASN A 266 -17.73 -3.19 6.99
C ASN A 266 -18.93 -4.13 7.12
N ASN A 267 -19.55 -4.21 8.30
CA ASN A 267 -20.79 -4.95 8.58
C ASN A 267 -20.92 -6.32 7.88
N GLU A 268 -21.44 -6.32 6.64
CA GLU A 268 -21.69 -7.52 5.83
C GLU A 268 -20.70 -7.68 4.67
N VAL A 269 -19.89 -6.67 4.40
CA VAL A 269 -18.91 -6.67 3.30
C VAL A 269 -17.62 -7.33 3.75
N ARG A 270 -17.26 -8.47 3.15
CA ARG A 270 -16.15 -9.33 3.57
C ARG A 270 -15.29 -9.72 2.39
N PHE A 271 -14.56 -8.74 1.84
CA PHE A 271 -13.69 -8.99 0.71
C PHE A 271 -12.21 -8.81 1.07
N PRO A 272 -11.33 -9.70 0.62
CA PRO A 272 -9.88 -9.52 0.77
C PRO A 272 -9.36 -8.34 -0.04
N ASN A 273 -10.10 -7.92 -1.06
CA ASN A 273 -9.76 -6.78 -1.88
C ASN A 273 -11.01 -5.99 -2.27
N MET A 274 -10.90 -4.69 -2.23
CA MET A 274 -11.92 -3.77 -2.75
C MET A 274 -11.28 -2.79 -3.73
N ILE A 275 -12.09 -2.20 -4.57
CA ILE A 275 -11.75 -1.03 -5.36
C ILE A 275 -12.87 0.00 -5.25
N TYR A 276 -12.47 1.25 -5.19
CA TYR A 276 -13.36 2.40 -5.39
C TYR A 276 -12.84 3.22 -6.56
N PHE A 277 -13.72 3.75 -7.39
CA PHE A 277 -13.30 4.67 -8.44
C PHE A 277 -14.37 5.70 -8.81
N ASN A 278 -13.89 6.80 -9.36
CA ASN A 278 -14.68 7.91 -9.89
C ASN A 278 -14.06 8.44 -11.20
N SER A 279 -14.42 9.67 -11.60
CA SER A 279 -13.86 10.31 -12.79
C SER A 279 -12.38 10.70 -12.68
N GLN A 280 -11.80 10.75 -11.48
CA GLN A 280 -10.46 11.26 -11.23
C GLN A 280 -9.45 10.16 -10.90
N PHE A 281 -9.84 9.15 -10.11
CA PHE A 281 -8.94 8.13 -9.62
C PHE A 281 -9.63 6.79 -9.36
N ILE A 282 -8.80 5.77 -9.18
CA ILE A 282 -9.15 4.49 -8.56
C ILE A 282 -8.41 4.35 -7.23
N GLU A 283 -9.06 3.82 -6.20
CA GLU A 283 -8.43 3.28 -5.00
C GLU A 283 -8.30 1.76 -5.15
N MET A 284 -7.09 1.23 -5.03
CA MET A 284 -6.83 -0.20 -4.87
C MET A 284 -6.72 -0.50 -3.38
N GLU A 285 -7.62 -1.32 -2.86
CA GLU A 285 -7.87 -1.48 -1.42
C GLU A 285 -7.71 -2.93 -0.95
N PRO A 286 -6.51 -3.54 -1.02
CA PRO A 286 -6.29 -4.83 -0.39
C PRO A 286 -6.34 -4.73 1.12
N ASN A 287 -6.84 -5.79 1.74
CA ASN A 287 -7.02 -5.90 3.18
C ASN A 287 -6.24 -7.06 3.76
N SER A 288 -5.71 -6.91 4.96
CA SER A 288 -5.39 -8.06 5.79
C SER A 288 -6.66 -8.61 6.46
N PRO A 289 -6.65 -9.85 6.96
CA PRO A 289 -7.71 -10.30 7.86
C PRO A 289 -7.82 -9.42 9.11
N MET A 290 -9.01 -9.39 9.72
CA MET A 290 -9.22 -8.85 11.06
C MET A 290 -8.47 -9.67 12.09
N ILE A 291 -7.59 -9.05 12.86
CA ILE A 291 -6.75 -9.70 13.85
C ILE A 291 -7.05 -9.16 15.24
N LYS A 292 -7.25 -10.08 16.19
CA LYS A 292 -7.33 -9.76 17.62
C LYS A 292 -5.93 -9.77 18.22
N LEU A 293 -5.54 -8.65 18.81
CA LEU A 293 -4.26 -8.50 19.49
C LEU A 293 -4.49 -8.29 20.99
N LYS A 294 -3.89 -9.14 21.81
CA LYS A 294 -3.78 -8.92 23.27
C LYS A 294 -2.77 -7.82 23.55
N PRO A 295 -2.77 -7.25 24.78
CA PRO A 295 -1.76 -6.27 25.19
C PRO A 295 -0.34 -6.74 24.89
N GLY A 296 0.43 -5.91 24.18
CA GLY A 296 1.82 -6.17 23.78
C GLY A 296 2.01 -7.03 22.52
N GLU A 297 0.97 -7.70 22.02
CA GLU A 297 1.07 -8.50 20.80
C GLU A 297 1.25 -7.62 19.56
N VAL A 298 1.90 -8.20 18.54
CA VAL A 298 2.23 -7.56 17.25
C VAL A 298 1.67 -8.40 16.12
N TYR A 299 1.11 -7.74 15.11
CA TYR A 299 0.75 -8.33 13.83
C TYR A 299 1.56 -7.70 12.70
N GLU A 300 2.05 -8.52 11.80
CA GLU A 300 2.86 -8.10 10.63
C GLU A 300 2.09 -8.34 9.34
N TYR A 301 2.19 -7.38 8.42
CA TYR A 301 1.58 -7.44 7.10
C TYR A 301 2.54 -6.88 6.06
N GLN A 302 2.65 -7.57 4.93
CA GLN A 302 3.61 -7.22 3.88
C GLN A 302 2.90 -6.86 2.60
N GLU A 303 3.42 -5.84 1.94
CA GLU A 303 3.07 -5.49 0.57
C GLU A 303 4.33 -5.40 -0.28
N VAL A 304 4.17 -5.72 -1.56
CA VAL A 304 5.18 -5.50 -2.58
C VAL A 304 4.55 -4.71 -3.72
N TRP A 305 5.18 -3.59 -4.07
CA TRP A 305 4.77 -2.77 -5.21
C TRP A 305 5.82 -2.88 -6.30
N THR A 306 5.39 -3.17 -7.53
CA THR A 306 6.26 -3.21 -8.70
C THR A 306 5.74 -2.24 -9.74
N LEU A 307 6.63 -1.47 -10.37
CA LEU A 307 6.30 -0.58 -11.47
C LEU A 307 7.11 -0.97 -12.71
N MET A 308 6.42 -1.32 -13.78
CA MET A 308 7.05 -1.72 -15.04
C MET A 308 6.68 -0.75 -16.15
N ASP A 309 7.64 -0.45 -17.03
CA ASP A 309 7.35 0.14 -18.34
C ASP A 309 6.73 -0.96 -19.21
N PHE A 310 5.49 -0.75 -19.58
CA PHE A 310 4.67 -1.76 -20.21
C PHE A 310 4.06 -1.22 -21.50
N LYS A 311 4.62 -1.60 -22.65
CA LYS A 311 4.05 -1.25 -23.95
C LYS A 311 2.86 -2.14 -24.26
N ALA A 312 1.77 -1.53 -24.70
CA ALA A 312 0.43 -2.11 -24.87
C ALA A 312 0.31 -3.48 -25.60
N ASN A 313 1.37 -3.96 -26.23
CA ASN A 313 1.37 -5.24 -26.97
C ASN A 313 1.71 -6.47 -26.12
N SER A 314 1.89 -6.32 -24.82
CA SER A 314 2.39 -7.39 -23.94
C SER A 314 1.39 -7.96 -22.95
N VAL A 315 0.10 -7.53 -22.95
CA VAL A 315 -0.96 -8.13 -22.11
C VAL A 315 -1.08 -9.65 -22.32
N GLU A 316 -0.77 -10.15 -23.51
CA GLU A 316 -0.73 -11.60 -23.79
C GLU A 316 0.44 -12.33 -23.09
N GLN A 317 1.52 -11.65 -22.72
CA GLN A 317 2.67 -12.26 -22.04
C GLN A 317 2.46 -12.48 -20.56
N ILE A 318 1.52 -11.75 -19.92
CA ILE A 318 1.17 -11.93 -18.49
C ILE A 318 0.27 -13.15 -18.30
N ARG A 319 -0.37 -13.64 -19.37
CA ARG A 319 -1.26 -14.82 -19.34
C ARG A 319 -0.51 -16.16 -19.49
N ARG A 320 0.78 -16.16 -19.60
CA ARG A 320 1.66 -17.34 -19.61
C ARG A 320 2.40 -17.47 -18.28
#